data_e134581578a0c5c7ee1d2ba1dbd6b8dc
#
_entry.id   e134581578a0c5c7ee1d2ba1dbd6b8dc
#
_cell.length_a   1.000
_cell.length_b   1.000
_cell.length_c   1.000
_cell.angle_alpha   90.00
_cell.angle_beta   90.00
_cell.angle_gamma   90.00
#
_symmetry.space_group_name_H-M   'P 1'
#
loop_
_entity.id
_entity.type
_entity.pdbx_description
1 polymer ?
#
loop_
_entity_poly.entity_id
_entity_poly.type
_entity_poly.pdbx_seq_one_letter_code
_entity_poly.pdbx_strand_id
1 'polypeptide(L)'
;MPLPTPKLPYVEHVELAINLAAPFVCAYFLFLLRRPFFHLNLRILLANFTLGLSGITISRSVILIYVFSTNSIPPFWLHVVHDAFVHSILTASILMAGERVIATLFVGIYEKVTGFTVTVVVCFMMFCVDFLISYLTISWRDNVKPFSNGFFVFANPLHRINLAITEAVLLTLNIVGFLMFFFIHRYNKRRWTIDLTKKLSHRYQISENVRTSRQLFMVLIGDLVICVYFNIVIFYIYVLQRSDFIADVIAQLLDLSMAIATVIMPMVFILTNPKLRVQFLRHFRLGEGSIAWTRKSVSNKPLVFSLATEGSVYFKQLAKSWEEYRPTYHV
;
A
#
# COMPACT_ATOMS: atom_id res chain seq x y z
N MET A 1 -19.69 -19.22 25.82
CA MET A 1 -20.98 -18.88 25.19
C MET A 1 -20.86 -19.23 23.71
N PRO A 2 -21.86 -19.92 23.11
CA PRO A 2 -21.85 -20.10 21.66
C PRO A 2 -21.93 -18.75 20.98
N LEU A 3 -21.18 -18.60 19.87
CA LEU A 3 -21.22 -17.40 19.06
C LEU A 3 -22.60 -17.27 18.40
N PRO A 4 -23.13 -16.03 18.25
CA PRO A 4 -24.34 -15.83 17.47
C PRO A 4 -24.13 -16.33 16.05
N THR A 5 -25.15 -16.97 15.46
CA THR A 5 -25.07 -17.46 14.08
C THR A 5 -24.86 -16.29 13.12
N PRO A 6 -23.89 -16.39 12.20
CA PRO A 6 -23.63 -15.33 11.24
C PRO A 6 -24.87 -15.08 10.36
N LYS A 7 -25.15 -13.82 10.08
CA LYS A 7 -26.34 -13.44 9.27
C LYS A 7 -26.19 -13.84 7.81
N LEU A 8 -24.96 -13.87 7.32
CA LEU A 8 -24.60 -14.30 5.98
C LEU A 8 -23.53 -15.41 6.03
N PRO A 9 -23.89 -16.67 6.33
CA PRO A 9 -22.95 -17.75 6.64
C PRO A 9 -21.98 -18.05 5.48
N TYR A 10 -22.41 -17.87 4.22
CA TYR A 10 -21.55 -18.13 3.06
C TYR A 10 -20.46 -17.07 2.88
N VAL A 11 -20.64 -15.85 3.36
CA VAL A 11 -19.69 -14.76 3.23
C VAL A 11 -18.38 -15.09 3.94
N GLU A 12 -18.45 -15.68 5.14
CA GLU A 12 -17.26 -16.08 5.90
C GLU A 12 -16.44 -17.18 5.22
N HIS A 13 -17.09 -18.11 4.54
CA HIS A 13 -16.39 -19.14 3.77
C HIS A 13 -15.70 -18.56 2.53
N VAL A 14 -16.35 -17.61 1.84
CA VAL A 14 -15.74 -16.88 0.73
C VAL A 14 -14.58 -16.03 1.24
N GLU A 15 -14.75 -15.32 2.34
CA GLU A 15 -13.71 -14.56 2.99
C GLU A 15 -12.51 -15.43 3.35
N LEU A 16 -12.72 -16.60 3.97
CA LEU A 16 -11.65 -17.54 4.30
C LEU A 16 -10.91 -18.01 3.04
N ALA A 17 -11.62 -18.36 1.98
CA ALA A 17 -11.00 -18.80 0.74
C ALA A 17 -10.09 -17.71 0.13
N ILE A 18 -10.54 -16.45 0.14
CA ILE A 18 -9.76 -15.30 -0.33
C ILE A 18 -8.54 -15.08 0.59
N ASN A 19 -8.73 -15.10 1.91
CA ASN A 19 -7.65 -14.92 2.87
C ASN A 19 -6.58 -16.01 2.79
N LEU A 20 -6.93 -17.25 2.43
CA LEU A 20 -5.98 -18.34 2.19
C LEU A 20 -5.21 -18.15 0.87
N ALA A 21 -5.84 -17.55 -0.14
CA ALA A 21 -5.20 -17.29 -1.44
C ALA A 21 -4.29 -16.05 -1.43
N ALA A 22 -4.64 -15.01 -0.67
CA ALA A 22 -3.96 -13.72 -0.67
C ALA A 22 -2.46 -13.77 -0.31
N PRO A 23 -1.98 -14.59 0.67
CA PRO A 23 -0.55 -14.70 0.98
C PRO A 23 0.30 -15.14 -0.22
N PHE A 24 -0.24 -15.96 -1.14
CA PHE A 24 0.48 -16.37 -2.35
C PHE A 24 0.66 -15.20 -3.32
N VAL A 25 -0.35 -14.34 -3.47
CA VAL A 25 -0.26 -13.12 -4.27
C VAL A 25 0.74 -12.14 -3.67
N CYS A 26 0.71 -11.95 -2.35
CA CYS A 26 1.66 -11.13 -1.61
C CYS A 26 3.10 -11.68 -1.74
N ALA A 27 3.30 -12.99 -1.57
CA ALA A 27 4.59 -13.63 -1.72
C ALA A 27 5.15 -13.47 -3.15
N TYR A 28 4.30 -13.59 -4.16
CA TYR A 28 4.68 -13.34 -5.54
C TYR A 28 5.09 -11.88 -5.77
N PHE A 29 4.37 -10.92 -5.20
CA PHE A 29 4.75 -9.51 -5.29
C PHE A 29 6.08 -9.23 -4.57
N LEU A 30 6.30 -9.78 -3.38
CA LEU A 30 7.59 -9.71 -2.66
C LEU A 30 8.73 -10.31 -3.50
N PHE A 31 8.49 -11.43 -4.18
CA PHE A 31 9.45 -12.01 -5.10
C PHE A 31 9.81 -11.05 -6.25
N LEU A 32 8.82 -10.36 -6.83
CA LEU A 32 9.07 -9.37 -7.87
C LEU A 32 9.84 -8.13 -7.35
N LEU A 33 9.62 -7.73 -6.09
CA LEU A 33 10.32 -6.60 -5.45
C LEU A 33 11.83 -6.88 -5.21
N ARG A 34 12.30 -8.12 -5.28
CA ARG A 34 13.75 -8.43 -5.21
C ARG A 34 14.53 -7.77 -6.35
N ARG A 35 13.88 -7.52 -7.48
CA ARG A 35 14.52 -6.85 -8.62
C ARG A 35 14.60 -5.34 -8.40
N PRO A 36 15.66 -4.66 -8.87
CA PRO A 36 15.89 -3.24 -8.62
C PRO A 36 15.03 -2.34 -9.54
N PHE A 37 13.70 -2.52 -9.51
CA PHE A 37 12.77 -1.69 -10.26
C PHE A 37 12.44 -0.37 -9.56
N PHE A 38 12.65 -0.33 -8.25
CA PHE A 38 12.43 0.84 -7.39
C PHE A 38 13.69 1.12 -6.56
N HIS A 39 13.82 2.35 -6.07
CA HIS A 39 14.85 2.69 -5.10
C HIS A 39 14.72 1.80 -3.84
N LEU A 40 15.86 1.50 -3.20
CA LEU A 40 15.92 0.52 -2.11
C LEU A 40 14.97 0.85 -0.95
N ASN A 41 14.91 2.12 -0.51
CA ASN A 41 14.04 2.55 0.57
C ASN A 41 12.56 2.33 0.23
N LEU A 42 12.14 2.69 -0.99
CA LEU A 42 10.78 2.43 -1.42
C LEU A 42 10.47 0.94 -1.51
N ARG A 43 11.43 0.10 -1.94
CA ARG A 43 11.22 -1.37 -1.96
C ARG A 43 10.97 -1.92 -0.56
N ILE A 44 11.67 -1.40 0.44
CA ILE A 44 11.48 -1.81 1.85
C ILE A 44 10.09 -1.40 2.33
N LEU A 45 9.65 -0.17 2.04
CA LEU A 45 8.31 0.29 2.41
C LEU A 45 7.21 -0.53 1.72
N LEU A 46 7.38 -0.85 0.42
CA LEU A 46 6.45 -1.72 -0.31
C LEU A 46 6.47 -3.15 0.23
N ALA A 47 7.63 -3.65 0.64
CA ALA A 47 7.74 -4.96 1.27
C ALA A 47 7.05 -4.96 2.64
N ASN A 48 7.26 -3.93 3.47
CA ASN A 48 6.58 -3.76 4.75
C ASN A 48 5.05 -3.70 4.58
N PHE A 49 4.56 -2.90 3.64
CA PHE A 49 3.13 -2.85 3.29
C PHE A 49 2.59 -4.23 2.89
N THR A 50 3.32 -4.97 2.05
CA THR A 50 2.90 -6.30 1.60
C THR A 50 2.94 -7.33 2.72
N LEU A 51 3.91 -7.24 3.62
CA LEU A 51 3.97 -8.09 4.83
C LEU A 51 2.79 -7.79 5.76
N GLY A 52 2.40 -6.51 5.90
CA GLY A 52 1.18 -6.12 6.61
C GLY A 52 -0.07 -6.78 6.01
N LEU A 53 -0.26 -6.68 4.68
CA LEU A 53 -1.37 -7.36 3.99
C LEU A 53 -1.36 -8.88 4.22
N SER A 54 -0.18 -9.53 4.14
CA SER A 54 -0.06 -10.96 4.45
C SER A 54 -0.40 -11.26 5.91
N GLY A 55 0.03 -10.39 6.84
CA GLY A 55 -0.26 -10.53 8.27
C GLY A 55 -1.76 -10.47 8.55
N ILE A 56 -2.49 -9.53 7.93
CA ILE A 56 -3.96 -9.45 8.03
C ILE A 56 -4.60 -10.76 7.59
N THR A 57 -4.25 -11.26 6.39
CA THR A 57 -4.92 -12.45 5.84
C THR A 57 -4.58 -13.72 6.60
N ILE A 58 -3.35 -13.88 7.05
CA ILE A 58 -2.94 -15.06 7.83
C ILE A 58 -3.62 -15.04 9.21
N SER A 59 -3.56 -13.91 9.93
CA SER A 59 -4.19 -13.79 11.26
C SER A 59 -5.71 -13.97 11.17
N ARG A 60 -6.35 -13.38 10.14
CA ARG A 60 -7.78 -13.54 9.90
C ARG A 60 -8.17 -14.97 9.54
N SER A 61 -7.39 -15.66 8.71
CA SER A 61 -7.60 -17.09 8.42
C SER A 61 -7.55 -17.93 9.69
N VAL A 62 -6.58 -17.68 10.58
CA VAL A 62 -6.47 -18.39 11.86
C VAL A 62 -7.69 -18.08 12.74
N ILE A 63 -8.15 -16.83 12.80
CA ILE A 63 -9.38 -16.44 13.52
C ILE A 63 -10.59 -17.23 13.01
N LEU A 64 -10.82 -17.24 11.69
CA LEU A 64 -11.96 -17.92 11.08
C LEU A 64 -11.90 -19.45 11.30
N ILE A 65 -10.74 -20.07 11.09
CA ILE A 65 -10.54 -21.51 11.32
C ILE A 65 -10.79 -21.84 12.79
N TYR A 66 -10.30 -21.02 13.72
CA TYR A 66 -10.55 -21.20 15.14
C TYR A 66 -12.05 -21.13 15.46
N VAL A 67 -12.75 -20.12 14.95
CA VAL A 67 -14.20 -19.94 15.13
C VAL A 67 -14.97 -21.14 14.57
N PHE A 68 -14.66 -21.59 13.36
CA PHE A 68 -15.34 -22.72 12.72
C PHE A 68 -15.08 -24.06 13.44
N SER A 69 -13.87 -24.25 14.01
CA SER A 69 -13.51 -25.51 14.67
C SER A 69 -14.02 -25.61 16.10
N THR A 70 -14.02 -24.49 16.85
CA THR A 70 -14.31 -24.51 18.28
C THR A 70 -15.67 -23.87 18.65
N ASN A 71 -16.29 -23.16 17.71
CA ASN A 71 -17.48 -22.34 17.94
C ASN A 71 -17.35 -21.43 19.19
N SER A 72 -16.14 -20.90 19.42
CA SER A 72 -15.80 -20.08 20.58
C SER A 72 -15.04 -18.84 20.18
N ILE A 73 -14.97 -17.88 21.11
CA ILE A 73 -14.26 -16.60 20.91
C ILE A 73 -12.76 -16.87 20.78
N PRO A 74 -12.10 -16.35 19.72
CA PRO A 74 -10.65 -16.48 19.54
C PRO A 74 -9.87 -15.86 20.70
N PRO A 75 -8.62 -16.34 20.95
CA PRO A 75 -7.76 -15.80 21.98
C PRO A 75 -7.50 -14.30 21.77
N PHE A 76 -7.41 -13.56 22.87
CA PHE A 76 -7.13 -12.12 22.91
C PHE A 76 -5.94 -11.71 22.02
N TRP A 77 -4.80 -12.38 22.16
CA TRP A 77 -3.59 -12.06 21.41
C TRP A 77 -3.74 -12.18 19.89
N LEU A 78 -4.61 -13.05 19.42
CA LEU A 78 -4.84 -13.22 17.99
C LEU A 78 -5.53 -11.99 17.40
N HIS A 79 -6.46 -11.38 18.16
CA HIS A 79 -7.06 -10.10 17.75
C HIS A 79 -6.06 -8.95 17.82
N VAL A 80 -5.24 -8.88 18.88
CA VAL A 80 -4.19 -7.84 18.98
C VAL A 80 -3.26 -7.88 17.78
N VAL A 81 -2.79 -9.07 17.40
CA VAL A 81 -1.91 -9.25 16.25
C VAL A 81 -2.61 -8.87 14.94
N HIS A 82 -3.88 -9.28 14.79
CA HIS A 82 -4.66 -8.94 13.61
C HIS A 82 -4.83 -7.42 13.45
N ASP A 83 -5.31 -6.76 14.50
CA ASP A 83 -5.54 -5.31 14.49
C ASP A 83 -4.23 -4.52 14.32
N ALA A 84 -3.10 -5.01 14.86
CA ALA A 84 -1.79 -4.40 14.65
C ALA A 84 -1.39 -4.41 13.15
N PHE A 85 -1.68 -5.48 12.43
CA PHE A 85 -1.45 -5.50 10.98
C PHE A 85 -2.43 -4.58 10.23
N VAL A 86 -3.69 -4.47 10.67
CA VAL A 86 -4.64 -3.51 10.09
C VAL A 86 -4.13 -2.08 10.28
N HIS A 87 -3.75 -1.69 11.51
CA HIS A 87 -3.19 -0.36 11.78
C HIS A 87 -1.91 -0.09 10.98
N SER A 88 -1.04 -1.10 10.82
CA SER A 88 0.19 -0.98 10.02
C SER A 88 -0.08 -0.65 8.54
N ILE A 89 -1.18 -1.11 7.96
CA ILE A 89 -1.60 -0.71 6.61
C ILE A 89 -2.09 0.73 6.60
N LEU A 90 -2.91 1.12 7.59
CA LEU A 90 -3.43 2.49 7.71
C LEU A 90 -2.30 3.53 7.86
N THR A 91 -1.22 3.18 8.56
CA THR A 91 -0.05 4.07 8.76
C THR A 91 0.95 4.03 7.59
N ALA A 92 0.93 2.98 6.75
CA ALA A 92 1.87 2.82 5.64
C ALA A 92 1.78 3.97 4.61
N SER A 93 0.60 4.55 4.40
CA SER A 93 0.38 5.65 3.47
C SER A 93 1.23 6.88 3.80
N ILE A 94 1.30 7.26 5.08
CA ILE A 94 2.09 8.41 5.52
C ILE A 94 3.60 8.14 5.43
N LEU A 95 4.04 6.90 5.70
CA LEU A 95 5.44 6.51 5.54
C LEU A 95 5.87 6.59 4.06
N MET A 96 5.04 6.08 3.15
CA MET A 96 5.31 6.16 1.71
C MET A 96 5.29 7.61 1.20
N ALA A 97 4.38 8.45 1.72
CA ALA A 97 4.35 9.86 1.39
C ALA A 97 5.61 10.58 1.89
N GLY A 98 6.02 10.35 3.13
CA GLY A 98 7.24 10.93 3.71
C GLY A 98 8.49 10.56 2.91
N GLU A 99 8.62 9.29 2.53
CA GLU A 99 9.72 8.84 1.67
C GLU A 99 9.73 9.57 0.32
N ARG A 100 8.57 9.77 -0.30
CA ARG A 100 8.48 10.52 -1.56
C ARG A 100 8.79 12.00 -1.39
N VAL A 101 8.46 12.63 -0.25
CA VAL A 101 8.90 14.00 0.09
C VAL A 101 10.43 14.06 0.10
N ILE A 102 11.07 13.15 0.84
CA ILE A 102 12.53 13.09 0.96
C ILE A 102 13.18 12.88 -0.42
N ALA A 103 12.69 11.92 -1.21
CA ALA A 103 13.18 11.64 -2.56
C ALA A 103 13.02 12.85 -3.51
N THR A 104 12.00 13.69 -3.29
CA THR A 104 11.74 14.88 -4.11
C THR A 104 12.59 16.07 -3.69
N LEU A 105 12.76 16.31 -2.39
CA LEU A 105 13.53 17.44 -1.88
C LEU A 105 15.03 17.23 -2.07
N PHE A 106 15.51 16.02 -1.86
CA PHE A 106 16.93 15.67 -1.87
C PHE A 106 17.37 14.88 -3.13
N VAL A 107 16.76 15.16 -4.29
CA VAL A 107 17.00 14.43 -5.55
C VAL A 107 18.48 14.16 -5.81
N GLY A 108 19.39 15.13 -5.62
CA GLY A 108 20.81 14.97 -5.93
C GLY A 108 21.61 14.12 -4.93
N ILE A 109 21.09 13.97 -3.70
CA ILE A 109 21.76 13.24 -2.60
C ILE A 109 21.11 11.86 -2.43
N TYR A 110 19.82 11.77 -2.65
CA TYR A 110 19.00 10.58 -2.40
C TYR A 110 19.52 9.32 -3.10
N GLU A 111 20.01 9.43 -4.35
CA GLU A 111 20.60 8.29 -5.06
C GLU A 111 21.92 7.80 -4.45
N LYS A 112 22.68 8.71 -3.83
CA LYS A 112 23.96 8.39 -3.22
C LYS A 112 23.80 7.71 -1.86
N VAL A 113 22.63 7.88 -1.23
CA VAL A 113 22.31 7.26 0.05
C VAL A 113 21.85 5.82 -0.21
N THR A 114 22.78 4.89 -0.09
CA THR A 114 22.51 3.45 -0.22
C THR A 114 22.05 2.80 1.08
N GLY A 115 22.05 3.56 2.19
CA GLY A 115 21.69 3.07 3.51
C GLY A 115 20.17 2.85 3.64
N PHE A 116 19.78 1.62 3.94
CA PHE A 116 18.38 1.22 4.15
C PHE A 116 18.01 1.06 5.64
N THR A 117 19.00 1.09 6.52
CA THR A 117 18.85 0.83 7.96
C THR A 117 17.81 1.76 8.60
N VAL A 118 17.85 3.05 8.27
CA VAL A 118 16.89 4.02 8.80
C VAL A 118 15.45 3.65 8.41
N THR A 119 15.22 3.27 7.14
CA THR A 119 13.88 2.88 6.67
C THR A 119 13.38 1.63 7.39
N VAL A 120 14.25 0.62 7.59
CA VAL A 120 13.90 -0.61 8.32
C VAL A 120 13.57 -0.29 9.78
N VAL A 121 14.40 0.54 10.46
CA VAL A 121 14.15 0.95 11.83
C VAL A 121 12.84 1.71 11.97
N VAL A 122 12.55 2.64 11.05
CA VAL A 122 11.27 3.38 11.05
C VAL A 122 10.08 2.44 10.85
N CYS A 123 10.14 1.49 9.91
CA CYS A 123 9.07 0.50 9.72
C CYS A 123 8.86 -0.34 10.99
N PHE A 124 9.94 -0.81 11.61
CA PHE A 124 9.87 -1.59 12.84
C PHE A 124 9.28 -0.78 14.01
N MET A 125 9.73 0.45 14.21
CA MET A 125 9.20 1.34 15.25
C MET A 125 7.72 1.64 15.05
N MET A 126 7.30 1.91 13.81
CA MET A 126 5.87 2.11 13.49
C MET A 126 5.04 0.87 13.80
N PHE A 127 5.52 -0.32 13.41
CA PHE A 127 4.83 -1.57 13.75
C PHE A 127 4.73 -1.79 15.27
N CYS A 128 5.76 -1.45 16.05
CA CYS A 128 5.70 -1.49 17.52
C CYS A 128 4.65 -0.52 18.08
N VAL A 129 4.52 0.67 17.49
CA VAL A 129 3.48 1.65 17.88
C VAL A 129 2.10 1.12 17.53
N ASP A 130 1.89 0.60 16.32
CA ASP A 130 0.63 0.00 15.87
C ASP A 130 0.22 -1.18 16.75
N PHE A 131 1.20 -2.02 17.13
CA PHE A 131 0.98 -3.13 18.07
C PHE A 131 0.57 -2.63 19.47
N LEU A 132 1.23 -1.59 19.97
CA LEU A 132 0.89 -0.98 21.26
C LEU A 132 -0.51 -0.37 21.24
N ILE A 133 -0.87 0.34 20.17
CA ILE A 133 -2.22 0.90 19.98
C ILE A 133 -3.25 -0.22 20.01
N SER A 134 -3.03 -1.29 19.25
CA SER A 134 -3.92 -2.46 19.19
C SER A 134 -4.04 -3.13 20.55
N TYR A 135 -2.93 -3.33 21.27
CA TYR A 135 -2.93 -3.90 22.61
C TYR A 135 -3.75 -3.04 23.58
N LEU A 136 -3.52 -1.73 23.62
CA LEU A 136 -4.25 -0.82 24.50
C LEU A 136 -5.75 -0.78 24.15
N THR A 137 -6.09 -0.69 22.87
CA THR A 137 -7.48 -0.65 22.40
C THR A 137 -8.22 -1.93 22.79
N ILE A 138 -7.58 -3.09 22.70
CA ILE A 138 -8.19 -4.38 23.00
C ILE A 138 -8.12 -4.71 24.49
N SER A 139 -7.07 -4.32 25.21
CA SER A 139 -6.93 -4.61 26.67
C SER A 139 -8.02 -3.95 27.53
N TRP A 140 -8.63 -2.89 27.03
CA TRP A 140 -9.76 -2.23 27.72
C TRP A 140 -11.09 -3.00 27.57
N ARG A 141 -11.04 -4.22 27.05
CA ARG A 141 -12.20 -5.10 26.77
C ARG A 141 -12.81 -5.80 27.99
N ASP A 142 -12.66 -5.34 29.18
CA ASP A 142 -13.32 -5.96 30.34
C ASP A 142 -14.85 -6.00 30.17
N ASN A 143 -15.41 -7.22 30.16
CA ASN A 143 -16.85 -7.52 30.00
C ASN A 143 -17.45 -7.32 28.59
N VAL A 144 -16.80 -7.79 27.58
CA VAL A 144 -17.26 -7.72 26.20
C VAL A 144 -18.30 -8.79 25.88
N LYS A 145 -19.45 -8.39 25.32
CA LYS A 145 -20.36 -9.32 24.65
C LYS A 145 -19.87 -9.56 23.22
N PRO A 146 -19.71 -10.81 22.77
CA PRO A 146 -19.38 -11.08 21.39
C PRO A 146 -20.49 -10.56 20.49
N PHE A 147 -20.13 -9.69 19.57
CA PHE A 147 -20.93 -9.31 18.44
C PHE A 147 -20.46 -10.16 17.24
N SER A 148 -21.33 -10.41 16.27
CA SER A 148 -21.03 -11.29 15.13
C SER A 148 -19.59 -11.12 14.59
N ASN A 149 -18.91 -12.25 14.36
CA ASN A 149 -17.67 -12.38 13.56
C ASN A 149 -16.43 -11.58 13.98
N GLY A 150 -16.21 -11.38 15.27
CA GLY A 150 -14.98 -10.76 15.76
C GLY A 150 -15.13 -9.28 16.12
N PHE A 151 -16.25 -8.64 15.79
CA PHE A 151 -16.59 -7.36 16.37
C PHE A 151 -17.09 -7.53 17.79
N PHE A 152 -16.70 -6.62 18.67
CA PHE A 152 -17.04 -6.68 20.08
C PHE A 152 -17.78 -5.42 20.50
N VAL A 153 -18.90 -5.57 21.19
CA VAL A 153 -19.59 -4.44 21.79
C VAL A 153 -18.95 -4.12 23.13
N PHE A 154 -18.32 -2.99 23.25
CA PHE A 154 -17.78 -2.52 24.53
C PHE A 154 -18.92 -2.12 25.44
N ALA A 155 -18.95 -2.70 26.64
CA ALA A 155 -19.96 -2.33 27.68
C ALA A 155 -19.74 -0.88 28.17
N ASN A 156 -18.45 -0.44 28.23
CA ASN A 156 -18.11 0.89 28.71
C ASN A 156 -18.13 1.91 27.55
N PRO A 157 -18.96 2.98 27.65
CA PRO A 157 -19.04 4.02 26.61
C PRO A 157 -17.72 4.73 26.36
N LEU A 158 -16.87 4.87 27.38
CA LEU A 158 -15.56 5.53 27.24
C LEU A 158 -14.64 4.75 26.28
N HIS A 159 -14.63 3.41 26.37
CA HIS A 159 -13.79 2.59 25.47
C HIS A 159 -14.27 2.64 24.01
N ARG A 160 -15.57 2.74 23.78
CA ARG A 160 -16.14 2.94 22.44
C ARG A 160 -15.71 4.26 21.82
N ILE A 161 -15.77 5.32 22.62
CA ILE A 161 -15.33 6.66 22.17
C ILE A 161 -13.82 6.65 21.89
N ASN A 162 -13.00 6.04 22.75
CA ASN A 162 -11.57 5.94 22.56
C ASN A 162 -11.20 5.17 21.28
N LEU A 163 -11.88 4.06 20.99
CA LEU A 163 -11.71 3.34 19.72
C LEU A 163 -12.05 4.24 18.52
N ALA A 164 -13.22 4.88 18.55
CA ALA A 164 -13.63 5.77 17.46
C ALA A 164 -12.67 6.94 17.25
N ILE A 165 -12.12 7.51 18.33
CA ILE A 165 -11.10 8.58 18.26
C ILE A 165 -9.80 8.02 17.64
N THR A 166 -9.34 6.85 18.08
CA THR A 166 -8.13 6.21 17.54
C THR A 166 -8.25 6.01 16.02
N GLU A 167 -9.37 5.44 15.59
CA GLU A 167 -9.61 5.20 14.16
C GLU A 167 -9.76 6.51 13.37
N ALA A 168 -10.39 7.54 13.94
CA ALA A 168 -10.49 8.86 13.32
C ALA A 168 -9.10 9.54 13.19
N VAL A 169 -8.20 9.35 14.15
CA VAL A 169 -6.80 9.82 14.07
C VAL A 169 -6.07 9.09 12.96
N LEU A 170 -6.18 7.76 12.87
CA LEU A 170 -5.55 6.97 11.81
C LEU A 170 -6.07 7.36 10.42
N LEU A 171 -7.39 7.57 10.28
CA LEU A 171 -7.97 8.09 9.03
C LEU A 171 -7.41 9.48 8.68
N THR A 172 -7.29 10.36 9.68
CA THR A 172 -6.73 11.70 9.47
C THR A 172 -5.28 11.63 8.98
N LEU A 173 -4.46 10.75 9.56
CA LEU A 173 -3.09 10.51 9.11
C LEU A 173 -3.05 9.96 7.68
N ASN A 174 -3.96 9.06 7.32
CA ASN A 174 -4.09 8.53 5.97
C ASN A 174 -4.46 9.63 4.97
N ILE A 175 -5.44 10.49 5.30
CA ILE A 175 -5.83 11.65 4.48
C ILE A 175 -4.64 12.60 4.30
N VAL A 176 -3.90 12.92 5.36
CA VAL A 176 -2.70 13.77 5.30
C VAL A 176 -1.66 13.14 4.39
N GLY A 177 -1.37 11.85 4.54
CA GLY A 177 -0.46 11.11 3.67
C GLY A 177 -0.88 11.19 2.20
N PHE A 178 -2.16 10.98 1.91
CA PHE A 178 -2.72 11.10 0.57
C PHE A 178 -2.57 12.50 -0.02
N LEU A 179 -2.90 13.56 0.75
CA LEU A 179 -2.76 14.96 0.32
C LEU A 179 -1.29 15.31 0.06
N MET A 180 -0.38 14.93 0.95
CA MET A 180 1.07 15.11 0.75
C MET A 180 1.50 14.46 -0.57
N PHE A 181 1.04 13.24 -0.82
CA PHE A 181 1.35 12.51 -2.04
C PHE A 181 0.81 13.20 -3.30
N PHE A 182 -0.41 13.68 -3.25
CA PHE A 182 -1.04 14.45 -4.33
C PHE A 182 -0.23 15.71 -4.69
N PHE A 183 0.17 16.48 -3.66
CA PHE A 183 0.96 17.71 -3.87
C PHE A 183 2.35 17.38 -4.41
N ILE A 184 3.03 16.35 -3.90
CA ILE A 184 4.34 15.92 -4.38
C ILE A 184 4.26 15.46 -5.84
N HIS A 185 3.25 14.66 -6.19
CA HIS A 185 3.05 14.22 -7.57
C HIS A 185 2.87 15.43 -8.50
N ARG A 186 2.03 16.40 -8.12
CA ARG A 186 1.78 17.60 -8.89
C ARG A 186 3.04 18.48 -9.01
N TYR A 187 3.81 18.62 -7.92
CA TYR A 187 5.07 19.34 -7.89
C TYR A 187 6.11 18.68 -8.82
N ASN A 188 6.33 17.38 -8.71
CA ASN A 188 7.27 16.65 -9.56
C ASN A 188 6.88 16.72 -11.05
N LYS A 189 5.58 16.66 -11.37
CA LYS A 189 5.08 16.82 -12.74
C LYS A 189 5.38 18.19 -13.31
N ARG A 190 5.21 19.28 -12.52
CA ARG A 190 5.61 20.64 -12.94
C ARG A 190 7.12 20.76 -13.10
N ARG A 191 7.88 20.25 -12.15
CA ARG A 191 9.34 20.31 -12.19
C ARG A 191 9.92 19.57 -13.40
N TRP A 192 9.31 18.46 -13.83
CA TRP A 192 9.67 17.75 -15.04
C TRP A 192 9.67 18.64 -16.29
N THR A 193 8.70 19.55 -16.41
CA THR A 193 8.58 20.46 -17.56
C THR A 193 9.56 21.64 -17.51
N ILE A 194 9.91 22.10 -16.30
CA ILE A 194 10.80 23.26 -16.09
C ILE A 194 12.27 22.86 -16.18
N ASP A 195 12.65 21.70 -15.62
CA ASP A 195 14.04 21.27 -15.49
C ASP A 195 14.57 20.56 -16.76
N LEU A 196 14.04 20.88 -17.95
CA LEU A 196 14.46 20.28 -19.22
C LEU A 196 15.94 20.57 -19.58
N THR A 197 16.51 21.64 -19.06
CA THR A 197 17.90 22.08 -19.30
C THR A 197 18.92 21.47 -18.33
N LYS A 198 18.46 20.80 -17.27
CA LYS A 198 19.36 20.20 -16.27
C LYS A 198 20.00 18.89 -16.74
N LYS A 199 21.04 18.44 -16.00
CA LYS A 199 21.78 17.20 -16.27
C LYS A 199 20.84 16.00 -16.46
N LEU A 200 21.17 15.12 -17.38
CA LEU A 200 20.36 13.95 -17.76
C LEU A 200 20.00 13.05 -16.56
N SER A 201 20.96 12.82 -15.66
CA SER A 201 20.71 12.04 -14.42
C SER A 201 19.59 12.64 -13.58
N HIS A 202 19.59 13.96 -13.37
CA HIS A 202 18.57 14.66 -12.62
C HIS A 202 17.17 14.53 -13.27
N ARG A 203 17.11 14.66 -14.59
CA ARG A 203 15.85 14.48 -15.35
C ARG A 203 15.33 13.04 -15.25
N TYR A 204 16.22 12.06 -15.33
CA TYR A 204 15.85 10.65 -15.17
C TYR A 204 15.20 10.40 -13.79
N GLN A 205 15.79 10.94 -12.72
CA GLN A 205 15.27 10.83 -11.36
C GLN A 205 13.88 11.45 -11.20
N ILE A 206 13.67 12.66 -11.74
CA ILE A 206 12.35 13.30 -11.70
C ILE A 206 11.33 12.46 -12.47
N SER A 207 11.69 11.93 -13.65
CA SER A 207 10.81 11.05 -14.43
C SER A 207 10.44 9.77 -13.67
N GLU A 208 11.41 9.14 -13.01
CA GLU A 208 11.18 7.96 -12.20
C GLU A 208 10.28 8.28 -10.98
N ASN A 209 10.50 9.42 -10.32
CA ASN A 209 9.66 9.90 -9.22
C ASN A 209 8.22 10.16 -9.68
N VAL A 210 8.01 10.80 -10.83
CA VAL A 210 6.67 11.04 -11.38
C VAL A 210 5.96 9.72 -11.69
N ARG A 211 6.66 8.77 -12.32
CA ARG A 211 6.10 7.46 -12.68
C ARG A 211 5.73 6.65 -11.44
N THR A 212 6.64 6.57 -10.49
CA THR A 212 6.45 5.83 -9.23
C THR A 212 5.33 6.46 -8.39
N SER A 213 5.32 7.79 -8.31
CA SER A 213 4.24 8.51 -7.62
C SER A 213 2.86 8.22 -8.21
N ARG A 214 2.74 8.13 -9.54
CA ARG A 214 1.47 7.78 -10.17
C ARG A 214 0.98 6.38 -9.79
N GLN A 215 1.89 5.42 -9.68
CA GLN A 215 1.56 4.04 -9.32
C GLN A 215 1.11 3.94 -7.85
N LEU A 216 1.87 4.57 -6.95
CA LEU A 216 1.52 4.64 -5.54
C LEU A 216 0.18 5.36 -5.32
N PHE A 217 -0.09 6.41 -6.09
CA PHE A 217 -1.33 7.18 -5.99
C PHE A 217 -2.58 6.31 -6.21
N MET A 218 -2.55 5.37 -7.17
CA MET A 218 -3.66 4.46 -7.42
C MET A 218 -3.93 3.52 -6.24
N VAL A 219 -2.86 3.04 -5.59
CA VAL A 219 -2.99 2.17 -4.42
C VAL A 219 -3.48 2.96 -3.20
N LEU A 220 -2.96 4.19 -3.00
CA LEU A 220 -3.38 5.05 -1.90
C LEU A 220 -4.85 5.50 -2.01
N ILE A 221 -5.39 5.64 -3.24
CA ILE A 221 -6.83 5.86 -3.41
C ILE A 221 -7.62 4.65 -2.90
N GLY A 222 -7.20 3.44 -3.28
CA GLY A 222 -7.85 2.22 -2.82
C GLY A 222 -7.79 2.06 -1.30
N ASP A 223 -6.63 2.33 -0.71
CA ASP A 223 -6.41 2.32 0.73
C ASP A 223 -7.31 3.36 1.44
N LEU A 224 -7.34 4.60 0.95
CA LEU A 224 -8.20 5.65 1.50
C LEU A 224 -9.69 5.29 1.47
N VAL A 225 -10.17 4.69 0.37
CA VAL A 225 -11.57 4.24 0.26
C VAL A 225 -11.90 3.20 1.34
N ILE A 226 -10.99 2.24 1.55
CA ILE A 226 -11.15 1.22 2.58
C ILE A 226 -11.11 1.85 3.98
N CYS A 227 -10.17 2.76 4.24
CA CYS A 227 -10.09 3.48 5.53
C CYS A 227 -11.37 4.27 5.84
N VAL A 228 -11.92 4.95 4.86
CA VAL A 228 -13.20 5.68 5.01
C VAL A 228 -14.34 4.72 5.33
N TYR A 229 -14.42 3.61 4.57
CA TYR A 229 -15.45 2.59 4.81
C TYR A 229 -15.29 1.99 6.22
N PHE A 230 -14.09 1.62 6.62
CA PHE A 230 -13.79 1.12 7.96
C PHE A 230 -14.26 2.10 9.07
N ASN A 231 -13.93 3.39 8.92
CA ASN A 231 -14.36 4.41 9.87
C ASN A 231 -15.89 4.58 9.93
N ILE A 232 -16.58 4.49 8.78
CA ILE A 232 -18.06 4.52 8.75
C ILE A 232 -18.65 3.35 9.54
N VAL A 233 -18.10 2.14 9.36
CA VAL A 233 -18.56 0.95 10.07
C VAL A 233 -18.32 1.08 11.58
N ILE A 234 -17.12 1.50 11.99
CA ILE A 234 -16.77 1.74 13.39
C ILE A 234 -17.71 2.79 14.01
N PHE A 235 -17.95 3.90 13.33
CA PHE A 235 -18.86 4.94 13.79
C PHE A 235 -20.29 4.40 13.96
N TYR A 236 -20.79 3.65 12.97
CA TYR A 236 -22.14 3.09 13.00
C TYR A 236 -22.32 2.11 14.17
N ILE A 237 -21.38 1.18 14.35
CA ILE A 237 -21.47 0.14 15.38
C ILE A 237 -21.19 0.72 16.78
N TYR A 238 -20.10 1.48 16.94
CA TYR A 238 -19.61 1.85 18.26
C TYR A 238 -20.13 3.20 18.76
N VAL A 239 -20.27 4.20 17.89
CA VAL A 239 -20.75 5.52 18.30
C VAL A 239 -22.27 5.57 18.32
N LEU A 240 -22.94 5.12 17.24
CA LEU A 240 -24.41 5.06 17.19
C LEU A 240 -24.99 3.86 17.95
N GLN A 241 -24.13 2.95 18.45
CA GLN A 241 -24.52 1.77 19.25
C GLN A 241 -25.54 0.88 18.53
N ARG A 242 -25.47 0.77 17.24
CA ARG A 242 -26.35 -0.09 16.46
C ARG A 242 -25.86 -1.53 16.53
N SER A 243 -26.77 -2.43 16.93
CA SER A 243 -26.56 -3.87 16.99
C SER A 243 -27.68 -4.61 16.24
N ASP A 244 -28.12 -4.01 15.14
CA ASP A 244 -29.18 -4.52 14.29
C ASP A 244 -28.63 -5.42 13.17
N PHE A 245 -29.54 -6.01 12.40
CA PHE A 245 -29.16 -6.83 11.24
C PHE A 245 -28.24 -6.09 10.26
N ILE A 246 -28.43 -4.78 10.08
CA ILE A 246 -27.63 -3.96 9.17
C ILE A 246 -26.19 -3.85 9.68
N ALA A 247 -26.00 -3.66 11.00
CA ALA A 247 -24.67 -3.62 11.61
C ALA A 247 -23.88 -4.91 11.35
N ASP A 248 -24.53 -6.07 11.54
CA ASP A 248 -23.92 -7.38 11.26
C ASP A 248 -23.51 -7.52 9.78
N VAL A 249 -24.39 -7.14 8.86
CA VAL A 249 -24.13 -7.25 7.42
C VAL A 249 -22.99 -6.32 6.99
N ILE A 250 -22.98 -5.05 7.42
CA ILE A 250 -21.90 -4.11 7.02
C ILE A 250 -20.55 -4.52 7.63
N ALA A 251 -20.53 -5.11 8.84
CA ALA A 251 -19.31 -5.65 9.44
C ALA A 251 -18.76 -6.83 8.63
N GLN A 252 -19.60 -7.80 8.25
CA GLN A 252 -19.19 -8.94 7.41
C GLN A 252 -18.70 -8.49 6.02
N LEU A 253 -19.38 -7.50 5.43
CA LEU A 253 -18.95 -6.94 4.15
C LEU A 253 -17.63 -6.16 4.27
N LEU A 254 -17.36 -5.53 5.42
CA LEU A 254 -16.06 -4.90 5.67
C LEU A 254 -14.94 -5.94 5.66
N ASP A 255 -15.08 -7.02 6.42
CA ASP A 255 -14.09 -8.09 6.48
C ASP A 255 -13.83 -8.70 5.10
N LEU A 256 -14.90 -8.98 4.34
CA LEU A 256 -14.77 -9.45 2.97
C LEU A 256 -14.08 -8.42 2.05
N SER A 257 -14.38 -7.13 2.19
CA SER A 257 -13.74 -6.07 1.39
C SER A 257 -12.26 -5.94 1.71
N MET A 258 -11.87 -6.10 2.98
CA MET A 258 -10.46 -6.16 3.40
C MET A 258 -9.75 -7.37 2.78
N ALA A 259 -10.35 -8.56 2.81
CA ALA A 259 -9.80 -9.75 2.16
C ALA A 259 -9.59 -9.55 0.65
N ILE A 260 -10.56 -8.96 -0.04
CA ILE A 260 -10.46 -8.63 -1.48
C ILE A 260 -9.34 -7.61 -1.72
N ALA A 261 -9.24 -6.59 -0.89
CA ALA A 261 -8.21 -5.55 -1.01
C ALA A 261 -6.79 -6.11 -0.89
N THR A 262 -6.56 -7.10 -0.02
CA THR A 262 -5.24 -7.72 0.14
C THR A 262 -4.75 -8.44 -1.12
N VAL A 263 -5.66 -8.89 -2.01
CA VAL A 263 -5.34 -9.44 -3.33
C VAL A 263 -5.21 -8.34 -4.37
N ILE A 264 -6.14 -7.39 -4.37
CA ILE A 264 -6.19 -6.34 -5.41
C ILE A 264 -4.99 -5.39 -5.32
N MET A 265 -4.59 -4.98 -4.12
CA MET A 265 -3.52 -3.98 -3.94
C MET A 265 -2.17 -4.41 -4.55
N PRO A 266 -1.62 -5.60 -4.26
CA PRO A 266 -0.40 -6.07 -4.93
C PRO A 266 -0.58 -6.21 -6.45
N MET A 267 -1.76 -6.67 -6.91
CA MET A 267 -2.04 -6.80 -8.34
C MET A 267 -2.09 -5.45 -9.06
N VAL A 268 -2.65 -4.41 -8.43
CA VAL A 268 -2.62 -3.03 -8.96
C VAL A 268 -1.18 -2.55 -9.13
N PHE A 269 -0.29 -2.80 -8.15
CA PHE A 269 1.14 -2.48 -8.30
C PHE A 269 1.78 -3.22 -9.48
N ILE A 270 1.52 -4.51 -9.63
CA ILE A 270 2.07 -5.33 -10.72
C ILE A 270 1.60 -4.81 -12.07
N LEU A 271 0.30 -4.57 -12.21
CA LEU A 271 -0.32 -4.21 -13.50
C LEU A 271 -0.04 -2.76 -13.92
N THR A 272 0.08 -1.84 -12.97
CA THR A 272 0.35 -0.42 -13.26
C THR A 272 1.82 -0.14 -13.52
N ASN A 273 2.75 -0.98 -13.03
CA ASN A 273 4.16 -0.86 -13.33
C ASN A 273 4.52 -1.62 -14.60
N PRO A 274 4.92 -0.96 -15.70
CA PRO A 274 5.21 -1.65 -16.96
C PRO A 274 6.33 -2.69 -16.83
N LYS A 275 7.34 -2.46 -15.98
CA LYS A 275 8.44 -3.42 -15.75
C LYS A 275 7.95 -4.67 -15.00
N LEU A 276 7.14 -4.49 -13.95
CA LEU A 276 6.54 -5.61 -13.20
C LEU A 276 5.53 -6.36 -14.06
N ARG A 277 4.68 -5.63 -14.82
CA ARG A 277 3.68 -6.23 -15.70
C ARG A 277 4.30 -7.14 -16.76
N VAL A 278 5.37 -6.69 -17.43
CA VAL A 278 6.06 -7.54 -18.43
C VAL A 278 6.63 -8.79 -17.79
N GLN A 279 7.18 -8.66 -16.60
CA GLN A 279 7.73 -9.80 -15.89
C GLN A 279 6.62 -10.78 -15.47
N PHE A 280 5.49 -10.26 -14.97
CA PHE A 280 4.30 -11.03 -14.66
C PHE A 280 3.81 -11.81 -15.88
N LEU A 281 3.58 -11.12 -17.01
CA LEU A 281 3.12 -11.75 -18.26
C LEU A 281 4.11 -12.82 -18.77
N ARG A 282 5.43 -12.59 -18.61
CA ARG A 282 6.46 -13.57 -18.98
C ARG A 282 6.41 -14.82 -18.09
N HIS A 283 6.25 -14.67 -16.78
CA HIS A 283 6.18 -15.81 -15.86
C HIS A 283 4.97 -16.68 -16.13
N PHE A 284 3.84 -16.09 -16.47
CA PHE A 284 2.61 -16.82 -16.77
C PHE A 284 2.43 -17.16 -18.26
N ARG A 285 3.46 -16.89 -19.09
CA ARG A 285 3.42 -17.10 -20.55
C ARG A 285 2.21 -16.43 -21.24
N LEU A 286 1.65 -15.41 -20.61
CA LEU A 286 0.52 -14.63 -21.11
C LEU A 286 1.03 -13.53 -22.05
N GLY A 287 1.45 -13.90 -23.25
CA GLY A 287 1.87 -12.94 -24.27
C GLY A 287 3.27 -13.19 -24.84
N GLU A 288 3.43 -14.24 -25.60
CA GLU A 288 4.59 -14.44 -26.47
C GLU A 288 4.53 -13.54 -27.74
N GLY A 289 3.48 -12.72 -27.89
CA GLY A 289 3.40 -11.69 -28.93
C GLY A 289 4.26 -10.49 -28.55
N SER A 290 5.11 -10.07 -29.47
CA SER A 290 5.98 -8.88 -29.43
C SER A 290 5.35 -7.72 -28.66
N ILE A 291 5.71 -7.57 -27.38
CA ILE A 291 5.35 -6.38 -26.61
C ILE A 291 6.34 -5.29 -27.04
N ALA A 292 6.00 -4.61 -28.11
CA ALA A 292 6.66 -3.36 -28.48
C ALA A 292 6.43 -2.36 -27.35
N TRP A 293 7.52 -2.02 -26.64
CA TRP A 293 7.49 -1.04 -25.57
C TRP A 293 7.26 0.35 -26.16
N THR A 294 6.01 0.79 -26.24
CA THR A 294 5.74 2.20 -26.45
C THR A 294 6.01 2.93 -25.13
N ARG A 295 7.20 3.47 -24.97
CA ARG A 295 7.49 4.47 -23.93
C ARG A 295 6.65 5.71 -24.23
N LYS A 296 5.52 5.85 -23.53
CA LYS A 296 4.80 7.13 -23.54
C LYS A 296 5.60 8.15 -22.75
N SER A 297 5.89 9.29 -23.35
CA SER A 297 6.49 10.43 -22.65
C SER A 297 5.53 10.89 -21.53
N VAL A 298 6.05 11.57 -20.52
CA VAL A 298 5.25 12.20 -19.44
C VAL A 298 4.21 13.17 -20.00
N SER A 299 4.40 13.66 -21.23
CA SER A 299 3.50 14.55 -21.98
C SER A 299 2.48 13.83 -22.87
N ASN A 300 2.28 12.51 -22.72
CA ASN A 300 1.42 11.67 -23.58
C ASN A 300 1.81 11.61 -25.07
N LYS A 301 2.93 12.15 -25.49
CA LYS A 301 3.45 11.98 -26.84
C LYS A 301 4.10 10.60 -26.93
N PRO A 302 3.77 9.76 -27.94
CA PRO A 302 4.44 8.48 -28.12
C PRO A 302 5.92 8.74 -28.50
N LEU A 303 6.83 8.40 -27.61
CA LEU A 303 8.25 8.24 -27.97
C LEU A 303 8.37 6.84 -28.58
N VAL A 304 8.02 6.73 -29.84
CA VAL A 304 8.22 5.51 -30.63
C VAL A 304 9.69 5.45 -31.02
N PHE A 305 10.49 4.80 -30.18
CA PHE A 305 11.81 4.35 -30.61
C PHE A 305 11.76 2.83 -30.64
N SER A 306 12.06 2.24 -31.79
CA SER A 306 12.38 0.82 -31.86
C SER A 306 13.66 0.59 -31.03
N LEU A 307 13.80 -0.56 -30.36
CA LEU A 307 14.99 -0.90 -29.58
C LEU A 307 16.30 -0.72 -30.40
N ALA A 308 16.23 -0.93 -31.71
CA ALA A 308 17.35 -0.74 -32.65
C ALA A 308 17.74 0.74 -32.84
N THR A 309 16.81 1.68 -32.68
CA THR A 309 17.06 3.11 -32.86
C THR A 309 17.34 3.85 -31.55
N GLU A 310 17.05 3.26 -30.40
CA GLU A 310 17.26 3.89 -29.08
C GLU A 310 18.73 4.21 -28.82
N GLY A 311 19.64 3.30 -29.20
CA GLY A 311 21.10 3.52 -29.16
C GLY A 311 21.55 4.64 -30.07
N SER A 312 21.07 4.67 -31.33
CA SER A 312 21.48 5.70 -32.29
C SER A 312 20.99 7.11 -31.92
N VAL A 313 19.79 7.22 -31.36
CA VAL A 313 19.27 8.51 -30.87
C VAL A 313 20.03 8.96 -29.62
N TYR A 314 20.35 8.05 -28.71
CA TYR A 314 21.16 8.34 -27.53
C TYR A 314 22.56 8.84 -27.94
N PHE A 315 23.25 8.15 -28.84
CA PHE A 315 24.59 8.55 -29.32
C PHE A 315 24.56 9.84 -30.15
N LYS A 316 23.51 10.11 -30.93
CA LYS A 316 23.34 11.41 -31.62
C LYS A 316 23.15 12.56 -30.63
N GLN A 317 22.37 12.38 -29.56
CA GLN A 317 22.20 13.40 -28.52
C GLN A 317 23.49 13.61 -27.72
N LEU A 318 24.24 12.54 -27.46
CA LEU A 318 25.53 12.61 -26.79
C LEU A 318 26.58 13.35 -27.65
N ALA A 319 26.64 13.02 -28.92
CA ALA A 319 27.52 13.69 -29.87
C ALA A 319 27.20 15.18 -29.96
N LYS A 320 25.93 15.54 -30.08
CA LYS A 320 25.49 16.95 -30.09
C LYS A 320 25.87 17.70 -28.80
N SER A 321 25.73 17.06 -27.64
CA SER A 321 26.15 17.68 -26.37
C SER A 321 27.68 17.82 -26.26
N TRP A 322 28.46 16.96 -26.91
CA TRP A 322 29.91 17.08 -26.97
C TRP A 322 30.35 18.16 -27.95
N GLU A 323 29.66 18.34 -29.07
CA GLU A 323 29.91 19.44 -30.00
C GLU A 323 29.64 20.82 -29.39
N GLU A 324 28.56 20.95 -28.62
CA GLU A 324 28.23 22.17 -27.85
C GLU A 324 29.24 22.45 -26.72
N TYR A 325 29.99 21.44 -26.26
CA TYR A 325 31.00 21.57 -25.19
C TYR A 325 32.44 21.68 -25.70
N ARG A 326 32.69 21.74 -27.04
CA ARG A 326 34.03 22.02 -27.54
C ARG A 326 34.39 23.46 -27.17
N PRO A 327 35.39 23.68 -26.29
CA PRO A 327 35.89 25.01 -26.07
C PRO A 327 36.43 25.53 -27.40
N THR A 328 35.90 26.65 -27.89
CA THR A 328 36.47 27.41 -29.00
C THR A 328 37.84 27.90 -28.52
N TYR A 329 38.90 27.11 -28.75
CA TYR A 329 40.25 27.63 -28.66
C TYR A 329 40.42 28.55 -29.89
N HIS A 330 40.25 29.86 -29.66
CA HIS A 330 40.79 30.85 -30.58
C HIS A 330 42.32 30.77 -30.45
N VAL A 331 42.98 30.29 -31.50
CA VAL A 331 44.43 30.41 -31.72
C VAL A 331 44.71 31.82 -32.18
#